data_051905b09fa973a796bd8f10664394ce
#
_entry.id   051905b09fa973a796bd8f10664394ce
#
_cell.length_a   1.000
_cell.length_b   1.000
_cell.length_c   1.000
_cell.angle_alpha   90.00
_cell.angle_beta   90.00
_cell.angle_gamma   90.00
#
_symmetry.space_group_name_H-M   'P 1'
#
loop_
_entity.id
_entity.type
_entity.pdbx_description
1 polymer ?
#
loop_
_entity_poly.entity_id
_entity_poly.type
_entity_poly.pdbx_seq_one_letter_code
_entity_poly.pdbx_strand_id
1 'polypeptide(L)'
;MSGSVPGLFPDWALPRTHAPCRPHHTNKETIVIDDFHRIKRLPPYVFAEVNRLKAAARAKGADIIDLGMGNPDLPTPQHIVDKLVETVSKPRTHRYSASKGIPGLRRAQAAYYARRFGVKLDPETQVVATLGSKEGFANMAQAITAPGDVILVPNPTYPIHEFGFLISGAAMGHVKAGNGEDFLSGVAHAVRHSIPKPIAMVLSYPSNPTAMTADLDFYKEAVALAKKLDLIILSDLAYSEIYFDDNPPPSVLEVPGAIDITVEFTSLSKTYNMPGWRMGFAVGNEQLIGALARVKSYLDYGAFTPIQVAAAAALNGPQDCVEEIRRTYKSRRDCLVESFGRAGFPVPAPPATMFAWCPIPEPFRALGSVEFSKLLIEKADVAVSPGLGFGEYGEGFVRIALVENEHRIRQAARSIKKFLAQSPETMHNVIPIPQKASR
;
A
#
# COMPACT_ATOMS: atom_id res chain seq x y z
N MET A 1 -0.25 -65.44 -17.35
CA MET A 1 0.74 -65.16 -16.33
C MET A 1 0.37 -63.81 -15.71
N SER A 2 -0.23 -63.87 -14.54
CA SER A 2 -0.74 -62.74 -13.79
C SER A 2 0.35 -62.18 -12.85
N GLY A 3 0.77 -60.97 -13.05
CA GLY A 3 1.70 -60.28 -12.17
C GLY A 3 0.98 -59.17 -11.40
N SER A 4 0.71 -59.40 -10.13
CA SER A 4 0.14 -58.45 -9.17
C SER A 4 1.22 -57.51 -8.66
N VAL A 5 0.91 -56.18 -8.67
CA VAL A 5 1.72 -55.12 -8.05
C VAL A 5 1.34 -54.99 -6.56
N PRO A 6 2.26 -54.97 -5.61
CA PRO A 6 1.95 -54.82 -4.18
C PRO A 6 1.55 -53.40 -3.83
N GLY A 7 0.50 -53.29 -2.99
CA GLY A 7 -0.03 -52.02 -2.50
C GLY A 7 0.88 -51.29 -1.52
N LEU A 8 0.87 -49.97 -1.64
CA LEU A 8 1.54 -48.97 -0.83
C LEU A 8 0.54 -48.19 0.03
N PHE A 9 -0.06 -48.83 1.04
CA PHE A 9 -0.72 -48.12 2.15
C PHE A 9 -0.59 -48.98 3.42
N PRO A 10 -0.06 -48.46 4.52
CA PRO A 10 -0.05 -49.19 5.79
C PRO A 10 -1.43 -49.10 6.46
N ASP A 11 -1.92 -50.28 6.90
CA ASP A 11 -3.10 -50.45 7.73
C ASP A 11 -2.98 -49.75 9.08
N TRP A 12 -3.84 -48.78 9.37
CA TRP A 12 -4.08 -48.24 10.69
C TRP A 12 -5.29 -48.91 11.34
N ALA A 13 -5.10 -50.10 11.87
CA ALA A 13 -6.07 -50.73 12.75
C ALA A 13 -5.90 -50.22 14.20
N LEU A 14 -6.75 -49.30 14.64
CA LEU A 14 -6.88 -48.93 16.06
C LEU A 14 -7.70 -49.99 16.82
N PRO A 15 -7.30 -50.38 18.03
CA PRO A 15 -8.06 -51.33 18.87
C PRO A 15 -9.37 -50.69 19.34
N ARG A 16 -10.50 -51.37 19.09
CA ARG A 16 -11.81 -50.99 19.62
C ARG A 16 -11.90 -51.37 21.09
N THR A 17 -11.76 -50.38 21.97
CA THR A 17 -12.19 -50.51 23.37
C THR A 17 -13.61 -49.98 23.51
N HIS A 18 -14.58 -50.86 23.82
CA HIS A 18 -15.94 -50.46 24.15
C HIS A 18 -15.95 -49.77 25.51
N ALA A 19 -16.09 -48.42 25.53
CA ALA A 19 -16.47 -47.68 26.73
C ALA A 19 -18.00 -47.54 26.79
N PRO A 20 -18.61 -47.61 28.00
CA PRO A 20 -20.05 -47.55 28.14
C PRO A 20 -20.64 -46.19 27.75
N CYS A 21 -21.76 -46.22 27.02
CA CYS A 21 -22.56 -45.05 26.62
C CYS A 21 -22.92 -44.20 27.86
N ARG A 22 -22.41 -42.97 27.91
CA ARG A 22 -22.93 -41.94 28.80
C ARG A 22 -24.17 -41.27 28.18
N PRO A 23 -25.16 -40.89 28.98
CA PRO A 23 -26.36 -40.25 28.43
C PRO A 23 -26.02 -38.90 27.78
N HIS A 24 -26.50 -38.72 26.54
CA HIS A 24 -26.39 -37.45 25.82
C HIS A 24 -27.19 -36.38 26.57
N HIS A 25 -26.50 -35.51 27.32
CA HIS A 25 -27.02 -34.16 27.59
C HIS A 25 -26.91 -33.35 26.30
N THR A 26 -28.01 -33.09 25.65
CA THR A 26 -28.14 -32.18 24.53
C THR A 26 -28.02 -30.71 25.02
N ASN A 27 -26.85 -30.31 25.48
CA ASN A 27 -26.51 -28.91 25.44
C ASN A 27 -26.16 -28.60 23.98
N LYS A 28 -27.05 -27.92 23.28
CA LYS A 28 -26.69 -27.19 22.07
C LYS A 28 -25.66 -26.15 22.46
N GLU A 29 -24.38 -26.50 22.53
CA GLU A 29 -23.31 -25.55 22.53
C GLU A 29 -23.41 -24.79 21.21
N THR A 30 -23.95 -23.58 21.29
CA THR A 30 -23.94 -22.67 20.14
C THR A 30 -22.47 -22.37 19.87
N ILE A 31 -21.97 -22.80 18.71
CA ILE A 31 -20.61 -22.46 18.29
C ILE A 31 -20.59 -20.91 18.17
N VAL A 32 -19.87 -20.26 19.06
CA VAL A 32 -19.63 -18.81 18.99
C VAL A 32 -18.58 -18.58 17.90
N ILE A 33 -19.03 -18.00 16.75
CA ILE A 33 -18.22 -17.82 15.54
C ILE A 33 -17.58 -16.42 15.51
N ASP A 34 -17.16 -15.86 16.62
CA ASP A 34 -16.63 -14.50 16.71
C ASP A 34 -15.18 -14.40 17.18
N ASP A 35 -14.49 -15.53 17.30
CA ASP A 35 -13.13 -15.58 17.82
C ASP A 35 -12.08 -16.02 16.79
N PHE A 36 -11.82 -15.17 15.79
CA PHE A 36 -10.82 -15.44 14.77
C PHE A 36 -9.48 -14.82 15.15
N HIS A 37 -8.49 -15.64 15.52
CA HIS A 37 -7.17 -15.22 16.00
C HIS A 37 -6.48 -14.18 15.09
N ARG A 38 -6.51 -14.36 13.76
CA ARG A 38 -5.91 -13.42 12.81
C ARG A 38 -6.64 -12.08 12.77
N ILE A 39 -7.95 -12.09 12.93
CA ILE A 39 -8.76 -10.86 12.92
C ILE A 39 -8.55 -10.05 14.20
N LYS A 40 -8.42 -10.71 15.35
CA LYS A 40 -8.14 -10.04 16.63
C LYS A 40 -6.80 -9.29 16.65
N ARG A 41 -5.83 -9.72 15.83
CA ARG A 41 -4.55 -9.04 15.71
C ARG A 41 -4.60 -7.75 14.88
N LEU A 42 -5.65 -7.57 14.07
CA LEU A 42 -5.80 -6.36 13.27
C LEU A 42 -6.39 -5.25 14.15
N PRO A 43 -5.76 -4.06 14.18
CA PRO A 43 -6.33 -2.93 14.86
C PRO A 43 -7.64 -2.48 14.16
N PRO A 44 -8.53 -1.77 14.87
CA PRO A 44 -9.66 -1.13 14.22
C PRO A 44 -9.20 -0.28 13.04
N TYR A 45 -9.89 -0.43 11.91
CA TYR A 45 -9.52 0.31 10.70
C TYR A 45 -9.88 1.80 10.87
N VAL A 46 -8.90 2.62 11.21
CA VAL A 46 -9.05 4.06 11.53
C VAL A 46 -9.85 4.82 10.46
N PHE A 47 -9.62 4.49 9.19
CA PHE A 47 -10.34 5.12 8.08
C PHE A 47 -11.84 4.77 8.03
N ALA A 48 -12.29 3.68 8.67
CA ALA A 48 -13.70 3.29 8.67
C ALA A 48 -14.58 4.33 9.37
N GLU A 49 -14.10 4.90 10.47
CA GLU A 49 -14.84 5.93 11.20
C GLU A 49 -14.97 7.22 10.41
N VAL A 50 -13.86 7.69 9.82
CA VAL A 50 -13.86 8.87 8.94
C VAL A 50 -14.77 8.66 7.73
N ASN A 51 -14.74 7.46 7.11
CA ASN A 51 -15.62 7.12 6.00
C ASN A 51 -17.11 7.08 6.41
N ARG A 52 -17.42 6.59 7.61
CA ARG A 52 -18.78 6.58 8.16
C ARG A 52 -19.32 7.98 8.36
N LEU A 53 -18.52 8.87 8.95
CA LEU A 53 -18.88 10.28 9.14
C LEU A 53 -19.10 10.99 7.82
N LYS A 54 -18.20 10.80 6.86
CA LYS A 54 -18.31 11.35 5.50
C LYS A 54 -19.61 10.88 4.81
N ALA A 55 -19.93 9.59 4.89
CA ALA A 55 -21.17 9.04 4.33
C ALA A 55 -22.40 9.63 5.02
N ALA A 56 -22.39 9.76 6.34
CA ALA A 56 -23.49 10.36 7.11
C ALA A 56 -23.68 11.85 6.78
N ALA A 57 -22.60 12.61 6.58
CA ALA A 57 -22.68 14.02 6.20
C ALA A 57 -23.26 14.16 4.78
N ARG A 58 -22.80 13.36 3.82
CA ARG A 58 -23.36 13.34 2.44
C ARG A 58 -24.83 12.96 2.42
N ALA A 59 -25.26 12.01 3.25
CA ALA A 59 -26.68 11.63 3.37
C ALA A 59 -27.57 12.77 3.88
N LYS A 60 -26.99 13.75 4.60
CA LYS A 60 -27.67 14.99 5.05
C LYS A 60 -27.57 16.12 4.01
N GLY A 61 -27.01 15.87 2.82
CA GLY A 61 -26.88 16.87 1.76
C GLY A 61 -25.61 17.72 1.84
N ALA A 62 -24.64 17.40 2.70
CA ALA A 62 -23.37 18.15 2.76
C ALA A 62 -22.50 17.87 1.52
N ASP A 63 -21.93 18.94 0.95
CA ASP A 63 -21.01 18.89 -0.18
C ASP A 63 -19.58 18.66 0.30
N ILE A 64 -19.28 17.42 0.72
CA ILE A 64 -17.97 17.05 1.25
C ILE A 64 -16.91 17.03 0.16
N ILE A 65 -15.86 17.84 0.30
CA ILE A 65 -14.66 17.83 -0.53
C ILE A 65 -13.73 16.75 0.01
N ASP A 66 -13.56 15.67 -0.77
CA ASP A 66 -12.85 14.48 -0.31
C ASP A 66 -11.36 14.50 -0.70
N LEU A 67 -10.54 15.06 0.16
CA LEU A 67 -9.08 15.03 0.07
C LEU A 67 -8.46 13.89 0.90
N GLY A 68 -9.27 12.96 1.42
CA GLY A 68 -8.78 11.84 2.23
C GLY A 68 -8.45 10.60 1.40
N MET A 69 -9.29 10.26 0.43
CA MET A 69 -9.13 9.04 -0.36
C MET A 69 -8.12 9.23 -1.49
N GLY A 70 -7.02 8.47 -1.45
CA GLY A 70 -5.99 8.48 -2.50
C GLY A 70 -6.36 7.66 -3.74
N ASN A 71 -7.51 7.95 -4.33
CA ASN A 71 -7.97 7.30 -5.55
C ASN A 71 -7.79 8.25 -6.74
N PRO A 72 -6.94 7.92 -7.74
CA PRO A 72 -6.83 8.73 -8.96
C PRO A 72 -8.19 9.02 -9.56
N ASP A 73 -8.45 10.28 -9.86
CA ASP A 73 -9.74 10.77 -10.36
C ASP A 73 -9.74 11.03 -11.87
N LEU A 74 -8.57 11.11 -12.47
CA LEU A 74 -8.43 11.31 -13.92
C LEU A 74 -8.77 9.99 -14.67
N PRO A 75 -9.28 10.09 -15.91
CA PRO A 75 -9.57 8.90 -16.72
C PRO A 75 -8.29 8.15 -17.10
N THR A 76 -8.43 6.84 -17.29
CA THR A 76 -7.41 6.04 -17.95
C THR A 76 -7.17 6.54 -19.37
N PRO A 77 -5.92 6.68 -19.86
CA PRO A 77 -5.62 7.15 -21.22
C PRO A 77 -6.33 6.35 -22.30
N GLN A 78 -6.90 7.06 -23.30
CA GLN A 78 -7.82 6.47 -24.28
C GLN A 78 -7.22 5.29 -25.06
N HIS A 79 -5.94 5.35 -25.47
CA HIS A 79 -5.30 4.27 -26.20
C HIS A 79 -5.22 2.95 -25.39
N ILE A 80 -5.21 3.04 -24.05
CA ILE A 80 -5.25 1.87 -23.15
C ILE A 80 -6.67 1.29 -23.12
N VAL A 81 -7.68 2.18 -23.01
CA VAL A 81 -9.11 1.81 -23.05
C VAL A 81 -9.44 1.14 -24.39
N ASP A 82 -8.99 1.72 -25.51
CA ASP A 82 -9.21 1.18 -26.84
C ASP A 82 -8.60 -0.23 -26.99
N LYS A 83 -7.40 -0.45 -26.42
CA LYS A 83 -6.77 -1.78 -26.43
C LYS A 83 -7.55 -2.78 -25.59
N LEU A 84 -8.14 -2.37 -24.48
CA LEU A 84 -9.04 -3.23 -23.70
C LEU A 84 -10.26 -3.62 -24.53
N VAL A 85 -10.95 -2.64 -25.14
CA VAL A 85 -12.16 -2.86 -25.95
C VAL A 85 -11.86 -3.78 -27.14
N GLU A 86 -10.75 -3.53 -27.87
CA GLU A 86 -10.29 -4.41 -28.95
C GLU A 86 -10.11 -5.85 -28.47
N THR A 87 -9.52 -6.02 -27.29
CA THR A 87 -9.13 -7.34 -26.80
C THR A 87 -10.30 -8.09 -26.17
N VAL A 88 -11.19 -7.41 -25.44
CA VAL A 88 -12.34 -8.04 -24.79
C VAL A 88 -13.35 -8.62 -25.79
N SER A 89 -13.41 -8.09 -26.99
CA SER A 89 -14.27 -8.63 -28.07
C SER A 89 -13.75 -9.95 -28.66
N LYS A 90 -12.55 -10.40 -28.30
CA LYS A 90 -11.96 -11.66 -28.81
C LYS A 90 -12.31 -12.82 -27.88
N PRO A 91 -13.14 -13.83 -28.28
CA PRO A 91 -13.65 -14.88 -27.35
C PRO A 91 -12.57 -15.68 -26.65
N ARG A 92 -11.39 -15.84 -27.25
CA ARG A 92 -10.28 -16.62 -26.65
C ARG A 92 -9.68 -15.95 -25.40
N THR A 93 -9.87 -14.63 -25.20
CA THR A 93 -9.30 -13.87 -24.09
C THR A 93 -10.12 -14.01 -22.79
N HIS A 94 -11.28 -14.67 -22.85
CA HIS A 94 -12.16 -14.90 -21.69
C HIS A 94 -11.79 -16.15 -20.87
N ARG A 95 -10.82 -16.91 -21.33
CA ARG A 95 -10.33 -18.11 -20.63
C ARG A 95 -9.48 -17.71 -19.40
N TYR A 96 -9.29 -18.64 -18.50
CA TYR A 96 -8.32 -18.51 -17.44
C TYR A 96 -6.95 -18.13 -18.02
N SER A 97 -6.26 -17.21 -17.33
CA SER A 97 -4.95 -16.72 -17.71
C SER A 97 -3.83 -17.45 -16.94
N ALA A 98 -2.65 -16.90 -16.92
CA ALA A 98 -1.52 -17.38 -16.14
C ALA A 98 -1.32 -16.50 -14.90
N SER A 99 -1.17 -17.11 -13.72
CA SER A 99 -0.99 -16.42 -12.43
C SER A 99 0.20 -15.45 -12.45
N LYS A 100 1.30 -15.83 -13.10
CA LYS A 100 2.48 -14.96 -13.23
C LYS A 100 2.36 -13.88 -14.31
N GLY A 101 1.24 -13.84 -15.03
CA GLY A 101 1.01 -12.94 -16.16
C GLY A 101 1.40 -13.52 -17.52
N ILE A 102 0.75 -13.04 -18.59
CA ILE A 102 1.05 -13.47 -19.97
C ILE A 102 2.47 -13.04 -20.38
N PRO A 103 3.16 -13.82 -21.24
CA PRO A 103 4.55 -13.51 -21.63
C PRO A 103 4.73 -12.11 -22.24
N GLY A 104 3.75 -11.63 -23.02
CA GLY A 104 3.78 -10.28 -23.59
C GLY A 104 3.79 -9.18 -22.53
N LEU A 105 3.03 -9.33 -21.44
CA LEU A 105 3.01 -8.39 -20.33
C LEU A 105 4.35 -8.40 -19.57
N ARG A 106 4.87 -9.59 -19.23
CA ARG A 106 6.15 -9.68 -18.51
C ARG A 106 7.31 -9.08 -19.30
N ARG A 107 7.35 -9.29 -20.62
CA ARG A 107 8.32 -8.60 -21.51
C ARG A 107 8.15 -7.09 -21.49
N ALA A 108 6.91 -6.58 -21.50
CA ALA A 108 6.66 -5.15 -21.42
C ALA A 108 7.11 -4.56 -20.07
N GLN A 109 6.93 -5.29 -18.99
CA GLN A 109 7.39 -4.90 -17.65
C GLN A 109 8.92 -4.86 -17.55
N ALA A 110 9.62 -5.88 -18.08
CA ALA A 110 11.07 -5.88 -18.17
C ALA A 110 11.60 -4.74 -19.07
N ALA A 111 10.96 -4.48 -20.20
CA ALA A 111 11.29 -3.37 -21.08
C ALA A 111 11.08 -1.99 -20.43
N TYR A 112 10.05 -1.85 -19.60
CA TYR A 112 9.83 -0.63 -18.81
C TYR A 112 11.02 -0.38 -17.87
N TYR A 113 11.47 -1.40 -17.11
CA TYR A 113 12.64 -1.26 -16.23
C TYR A 113 13.92 -0.93 -16.98
N ALA A 114 14.14 -1.57 -18.13
CA ALA A 114 15.30 -1.26 -18.97
C ALA A 114 15.30 0.19 -19.49
N ARG A 115 14.13 0.69 -19.92
CA ARG A 115 13.97 2.06 -20.44
C ARG A 115 14.03 3.12 -19.34
N ARG A 116 13.38 2.86 -18.21
CA ARG A 116 13.20 3.86 -17.16
C ARG A 116 14.36 3.93 -16.17
N PHE A 117 14.95 2.79 -15.85
CA PHE A 117 15.96 2.65 -14.79
C PHE A 117 17.28 2.05 -15.29
N GLY A 118 17.40 1.69 -16.58
CA GLY A 118 18.58 1.01 -17.10
C GLY A 118 18.75 -0.44 -16.60
N VAL A 119 17.76 -0.98 -15.86
CA VAL A 119 17.83 -2.29 -15.24
C VAL A 119 17.35 -3.37 -16.22
N LYS A 120 18.21 -4.33 -16.51
CA LYS A 120 17.90 -5.49 -17.37
C LYS A 120 17.37 -6.64 -16.52
N LEU A 121 16.18 -7.13 -16.85
CA LEU A 121 15.49 -8.21 -16.15
C LEU A 121 15.16 -9.34 -17.13
N ASP A 122 15.29 -10.58 -16.67
CA ASP A 122 14.73 -11.73 -17.37
C ASP A 122 13.20 -11.79 -17.13
N PRO A 123 12.38 -11.63 -18.19
CA PRO A 123 10.93 -11.66 -18.06
C PRO A 123 10.37 -13.03 -17.64
N GLU A 124 11.16 -14.11 -17.73
CA GLU A 124 10.71 -15.45 -17.36
C GLU A 124 10.95 -15.78 -15.88
N THR A 125 12.02 -15.26 -15.27
CA THR A 125 12.43 -15.62 -13.92
C THR A 125 12.38 -14.45 -12.92
N GLN A 126 12.48 -13.20 -13.39
CA GLN A 126 12.63 -12.01 -12.54
C GLN A 126 11.42 -11.06 -12.57
N VAL A 127 10.32 -11.48 -13.22
CA VAL A 127 9.11 -10.65 -13.38
C VAL A 127 7.85 -11.46 -13.13
N VAL A 128 6.95 -10.94 -12.31
CA VAL A 128 5.61 -11.49 -12.09
C VAL A 128 4.56 -10.40 -12.05
N ALA A 129 3.47 -10.56 -12.81
CA ALA A 129 2.32 -9.68 -12.75
C ALA A 129 1.51 -9.93 -11.47
N THR A 130 0.98 -8.86 -10.87
CA THR A 130 0.17 -8.90 -9.65
C THR A 130 -1.17 -8.20 -9.85
N LEU A 131 -2.16 -8.53 -9.02
CA LEU A 131 -3.46 -7.85 -9.01
C LEU A 131 -3.38 -6.49 -8.26
N GLY A 132 -2.45 -5.66 -8.70
CA GLY A 132 -1.95 -4.46 -8.04
C GLY A 132 -0.84 -4.78 -7.04
N SER A 133 0.00 -3.79 -6.69
CA SER A 133 1.14 -3.97 -5.77
C SER A 133 0.69 -4.47 -4.38
N LYS A 134 -0.49 -4.05 -3.92
CA LYS A 134 -1.04 -4.47 -2.62
C LYS A 134 -1.22 -5.98 -2.50
N GLU A 135 -1.74 -6.64 -3.52
CA GLU A 135 -1.87 -8.10 -3.56
C GLU A 135 -0.50 -8.75 -3.65
N GLY A 136 0.42 -8.17 -4.45
CA GLY A 136 1.80 -8.64 -4.53
C GLY A 136 2.50 -8.68 -3.17
N PHE A 137 2.38 -7.60 -2.38
CA PHE A 137 2.90 -7.57 -1.01
C PHE A 137 2.27 -8.62 -0.10
N ALA A 138 0.94 -8.78 -0.14
CA ALA A 138 0.24 -9.75 0.69
C ALA A 138 0.65 -11.20 0.37
N ASN A 139 0.83 -11.52 -0.91
CA ASN A 139 1.28 -12.84 -1.35
C ASN A 139 2.78 -13.06 -1.10
N MET A 140 3.60 -12.00 -1.20
CA MET A 140 5.01 -12.07 -0.81
C MET A 140 5.15 -12.35 0.67
N ALA A 141 4.33 -11.71 1.53
CA ALA A 141 4.30 -12.01 2.95
C ALA A 141 4.05 -13.50 3.21
N GLN A 142 3.07 -14.10 2.51
CA GLN A 142 2.82 -15.54 2.62
C GLN A 142 3.96 -16.41 2.08
N ALA A 143 4.68 -15.91 1.06
CA ALA A 143 5.75 -16.66 0.41
C ALA A 143 7.03 -16.76 1.24
N ILE A 144 7.36 -15.73 2.01
CA ILE A 144 8.68 -15.61 2.66
C ILE A 144 8.64 -15.68 4.18
N THR A 145 7.45 -15.64 4.82
CA THR A 145 7.38 -15.63 6.30
C THR A 145 6.77 -16.89 6.87
N ALA A 146 7.33 -17.32 8.01
CA ALA A 146 6.73 -18.24 8.94
C ALA A 146 6.12 -17.47 10.14
N PRO A 147 5.22 -18.10 10.92
CA PRO A 147 4.71 -17.50 12.15
C PRO A 147 5.83 -17.14 13.11
N GLY A 148 5.87 -15.87 13.52
CA GLY A 148 6.90 -15.34 14.45
C GLY A 148 8.11 -14.70 13.78
N ASP A 149 8.29 -14.84 12.46
CA ASP A 149 9.32 -14.07 11.75
C ASP A 149 9.09 -12.56 11.92
N VAL A 150 10.18 -11.79 11.97
CA VAL A 150 10.11 -10.33 12.14
C VAL A 150 10.44 -9.63 10.81
N ILE A 151 9.60 -8.66 10.44
CA ILE A 151 9.80 -7.78 9.28
C ILE A 151 9.96 -6.35 9.80
N LEU A 152 10.98 -5.64 9.34
CA LEU A 152 11.15 -4.22 9.64
C LEU A 152 10.33 -3.38 8.66
N VAL A 153 9.46 -2.53 9.19
CA VAL A 153 8.59 -1.65 8.41
C VAL A 153 8.79 -0.20 8.83
N PRO A 154 8.80 0.75 7.87
CA PRO A 154 8.80 2.16 8.22
C PRO A 154 7.49 2.51 8.96
N ASN A 155 7.56 3.46 9.88
CA ASN A 155 6.38 4.01 10.56
C ASN A 155 6.53 5.55 10.60
N PRO A 156 5.61 6.33 9.99
CA PRO A 156 4.38 5.87 9.33
C PRO A 156 4.62 5.18 7.98
N THR A 157 3.67 4.31 7.56
CA THR A 157 3.74 3.60 6.29
C THR A 157 2.36 3.30 5.71
N TYR A 158 2.33 2.82 4.46
CA TYR A 158 1.09 2.33 3.85
C TYR A 158 0.66 1.00 4.50
N PRO A 159 -0.61 0.85 4.91
CA PRO A 159 -1.06 -0.27 5.76
C PRO A 159 -0.71 -1.69 5.27
N ILE A 160 -0.54 -1.91 3.96
CA ILE A 160 -0.19 -3.25 3.46
C ILE A 160 1.20 -3.70 3.89
N HIS A 161 2.14 -2.75 4.09
CA HIS A 161 3.50 -3.04 4.49
C HIS A 161 3.57 -3.66 5.90
N GLU A 162 2.57 -3.41 6.69
CA GLU A 162 2.40 -3.97 8.04
C GLU A 162 1.39 -5.13 8.02
N PHE A 163 0.14 -4.84 7.63
CA PHE A 163 -0.95 -5.79 7.82
C PHE A 163 -0.89 -7.00 6.87
N GLY A 164 -0.22 -6.90 5.73
CA GLY A 164 0.05 -8.06 4.88
C GLY A 164 0.85 -9.13 5.60
N PHE A 165 1.88 -8.73 6.33
CA PHE A 165 2.73 -9.63 7.13
C PHE A 165 2.05 -10.07 8.42
N LEU A 166 1.32 -9.17 9.09
CA LEU A 166 0.55 -9.51 10.30
C LEU A 166 -0.47 -10.62 10.04
N ILE A 167 -1.21 -10.54 8.91
CA ILE A 167 -2.18 -11.54 8.48
C ILE A 167 -1.49 -12.88 8.19
N SER A 168 -0.27 -12.87 7.66
CA SER A 168 0.53 -14.07 7.39
C SER A 168 1.08 -14.72 8.67
N GLY A 169 1.05 -14.02 9.81
CA GLY A 169 1.51 -14.52 11.10
C GLY A 169 2.86 -13.97 11.56
N ALA A 170 3.49 -13.13 10.76
CA ALA A 170 4.74 -12.45 11.14
C ALA A 170 4.51 -11.39 12.23
N ALA A 171 5.59 -10.97 12.86
CA ALA A 171 5.68 -9.81 13.75
C ALA A 171 6.33 -8.64 13.00
N MET A 172 6.04 -7.41 13.40
CA MET A 172 6.62 -6.21 12.82
C MET A 172 7.56 -5.53 13.83
N GLY A 173 8.74 -5.13 13.34
CA GLY A 173 9.60 -4.16 13.99
C GLY A 173 9.40 -2.81 13.33
N HIS A 174 8.80 -1.86 14.03
CA HIS A 174 8.59 -0.51 13.50
C HIS A 174 9.89 0.29 13.57
N VAL A 175 10.27 0.88 12.44
CA VAL A 175 11.40 1.80 12.35
C VAL A 175 10.86 3.18 12.01
N LYS A 176 11.15 4.15 12.86
CA LYS A 176 10.68 5.52 12.66
C LYS A 176 11.20 6.08 11.33
N ALA A 177 10.29 6.60 10.53
CA ALA A 177 10.57 7.13 9.19
C ALA A 177 9.81 8.45 9.01
N GLY A 178 10.54 9.56 9.06
CA GLY A 178 9.98 10.89 8.93
C GLY A 178 11.08 11.90 8.59
N ASN A 179 10.70 13.17 8.43
CA ASN A 179 11.66 14.22 8.17
C ASN A 179 12.67 14.32 9.32
N GLY A 180 13.97 14.21 8.99
CA GLY A 180 15.07 14.26 9.95
C GLY A 180 15.38 12.97 10.70
N GLU A 181 14.66 11.86 10.40
CA GLU A 181 14.96 10.56 10.99
C GLU A 181 15.94 9.77 10.12
N ASP A 182 16.96 9.21 10.75
CA ASP A 182 17.88 8.28 10.09
C ASP A 182 17.29 6.86 10.11
N PHE A 183 16.55 6.53 9.05
CA PHE A 183 15.88 5.25 8.92
C PHE A 183 16.87 4.07 8.94
N LEU A 184 18.02 4.19 8.29
CA LEU A 184 19.00 3.08 8.20
C LEU A 184 19.68 2.81 9.53
N SER A 185 19.98 3.83 10.32
CA SER A 185 20.46 3.67 11.71
C SER A 185 19.39 3.00 12.58
N GLY A 186 18.12 3.35 12.39
CA GLY A 186 16.97 2.71 13.03
C GLY A 186 16.88 1.22 12.68
N VAL A 187 17.03 0.85 11.41
CA VAL A 187 17.10 -0.55 10.94
C VAL A 187 18.24 -1.29 11.62
N ALA A 188 19.46 -0.72 11.62
CA ALA A 188 20.61 -1.33 12.25
C ALA A 188 20.43 -1.52 13.78
N HIS A 189 19.78 -0.57 14.44
CA HIS A 189 19.41 -0.67 15.85
C HIS A 189 18.40 -1.79 16.08
N ALA A 190 17.32 -1.82 15.32
CA ALA A 190 16.27 -2.83 15.44
C ALA A 190 16.81 -4.26 15.26
N VAL A 191 17.68 -4.49 14.27
CA VAL A 191 18.28 -5.82 14.05
C VAL A 191 19.12 -6.28 15.24
N ARG A 192 19.86 -5.37 15.87
CA ARG A 192 20.69 -5.72 17.06
C ARG A 192 19.87 -6.08 18.30
N HIS A 193 18.64 -5.57 18.40
CA HIS A 193 17.81 -5.69 19.62
C HIS A 193 16.57 -6.56 19.43
N SER A 194 16.36 -7.14 18.24
CA SER A 194 15.20 -8.00 17.97
C SER A 194 15.55 -9.49 18.15
N ILE A 195 14.67 -10.22 18.81
CA ILE A 195 14.71 -11.68 18.92
C ILE A 195 13.30 -12.18 18.58
N PRO A 196 13.12 -12.96 17.50
CA PRO A 196 14.15 -13.38 16.52
C PRO A 196 14.69 -12.22 15.68
N LYS A 197 15.83 -12.44 15.02
CA LYS A 197 16.42 -11.49 14.07
C LYS A 197 15.45 -11.24 12.93
N PRO A 198 15.22 -9.97 12.52
CA PRO A 198 14.43 -9.65 11.33
C PRO A 198 14.99 -10.30 10.06
N ILE A 199 14.10 -10.75 9.17
CA ILE A 199 14.46 -11.41 7.90
C ILE A 199 14.37 -10.46 6.68
N ALA A 200 13.61 -9.38 6.80
CA ALA A 200 13.43 -8.43 5.71
C ALA A 200 13.18 -7.02 6.24
N MET A 201 13.41 -6.03 5.38
CA MET A 201 12.97 -4.65 5.58
C MET A 201 12.17 -4.13 4.39
N VAL A 202 11.19 -3.27 4.67
CA VAL A 202 10.39 -2.59 3.65
C VAL A 202 10.98 -1.20 3.40
N LEU A 203 11.17 -0.86 2.12
CA LEU A 203 11.46 0.48 1.64
C LEU A 203 10.25 0.98 0.85
N SER A 204 9.82 2.22 1.04
CA SER A 204 8.67 2.80 0.34
C SER A 204 8.98 4.24 -0.04
N TYR A 205 9.56 4.42 -1.23
CA TYR A 205 9.93 5.71 -1.79
C TYR A 205 9.63 5.75 -3.30
N PRO A 206 8.91 6.80 -3.80
CA PRO A 206 8.24 7.86 -3.05
C PRO A 206 7.17 7.34 -2.10
N SER A 207 7.13 7.86 -0.88
CA SER A 207 6.40 7.28 0.23
C SER A 207 4.91 7.66 0.23
N ASN A 208 4.07 6.69 0.56
CA ASN A 208 2.74 6.90 1.07
C ASN A 208 2.75 6.53 2.58
N PRO A 209 2.55 7.46 3.53
CA PRO A 209 1.84 8.74 3.36
C PRO A 209 2.71 9.99 3.20
N THR A 210 4.02 9.93 3.48
CA THR A 210 4.85 11.10 3.78
C THR A 210 5.30 11.89 2.55
N ALA A 211 5.14 11.33 1.35
CA ALA A 211 5.62 11.85 0.07
C ALA A 211 7.17 11.99 -0.02
N MET A 212 7.91 11.46 0.96
CA MET A 212 9.37 11.46 0.93
C MET A 212 9.90 10.66 -0.25
N THR A 213 11.01 11.12 -0.80
CA THR A 213 11.77 10.46 -1.86
C THR A 213 13.10 9.97 -1.33
N ALA A 214 13.69 8.99 -1.98
CA ALA A 214 15.06 8.55 -1.76
C ALA A 214 15.88 8.80 -3.04
N ASP A 215 17.15 9.10 -2.88
CA ASP A 215 18.12 9.16 -3.96
C ASP A 215 18.88 7.83 -4.10
N LEU A 216 19.75 7.77 -5.10
CA LEU A 216 20.53 6.56 -5.35
C LEU A 216 21.57 6.28 -4.26
N ASP A 217 22.07 7.33 -3.59
CA ASP A 217 23.06 7.16 -2.53
C ASP A 217 22.42 6.53 -1.28
N PHE A 218 21.22 6.95 -0.91
CA PHE A 218 20.43 6.25 0.11
C PHE A 218 20.24 4.77 -0.23
N TYR A 219 19.92 4.44 -1.49
CA TYR A 219 19.74 3.03 -1.87
C TYR A 219 21.05 2.24 -1.86
N LYS A 220 22.20 2.85 -2.18
CA LYS A 220 23.52 2.21 -2.03
C LYS A 220 23.77 1.83 -0.57
N GLU A 221 23.51 2.77 0.35
CA GLU A 221 23.66 2.53 1.78
C GLU A 221 22.68 1.46 2.29
N ALA A 222 21.41 1.51 1.85
CA ALA A 222 20.39 0.53 2.22
C ALA A 222 20.76 -0.89 1.75
N VAL A 223 21.23 -1.04 0.51
CA VAL A 223 21.67 -2.34 -0.03
C VAL A 223 22.90 -2.86 0.71
N ALA A 224 23.89 -2.00 0.97
CA ALA A 224 25.09 -2.39 1.72
C ALA A 224 24.76 -2.84 3.14
N LEU A 225 23.86 -2.11 3.82
CA LEU A 225 23.37 -2.44 5.15
C LEU A 225 22.58 -3.77 5.14
N ALA A 226 21.67 -3.95 4.19
CA ALA A 226 20.88 -5.16 4.08
C ALA A 226 21.75 -6.40 3.84
N LYS A 227 22.73 -6.33 2.94
CA LYS A 227 23.72 -7.40 2.73
C LYS A 227 24.53 -7.71 4.00
N LYS A 228 25.00 -6.67 4.72
CA LYS A 228 25.72 -6.84 5.98
C LYS A 228 24.89 -7.49 7.07
N LEU A 229 23.61 -7.18 7.11
CA LEU A 229 22.66 -7.66 8.12
C LEU A 229 21.87 -8.90 7.66
N ASP A 230 22.10 -9.42 6.46
CA ASP A 230 21.40 -10.56 5.89
C ASP A 230 19.87 -10.34 5.90
N LEU A 231 19.45 -9.24 5.29
CA LEU A 231 18.05 -8.84 5.15
C LEU A 231 17.61 -8.86 3.69
N ILE A 232 16.41 -9.33 3.44
CA ILE A 232 15.70 -9.13 2.17
C ILE A 232 15.19 -7.68 2.12
N ILE A 233 15.25 -7.05 0.95
CA ILE A 233 14.64 -5.75 0.68
C ILE A 233 13.31 -5.96 -0.07
N LEU A 234 12.23 -5.40 0.46
CA LEU A 234 10.92 -5.31 -0.17
C LEU A 234 10.64 -3.84 -0.48
N SER A 235 10.78 -3.45 -1.74
CA SER A 235 10.65 -2.06 -2.18
C SER A 235 9.27 -1.79 -2.79
N ASP A 236 8.56 -0.76 -2.30
CA ASP A 236 7.32 -0.25 -2.92
C ASP A 236 7.62 1.00 -3.73
N LEU A 237 7.59 0.84 -5.05
CA LEU A 237 7.86 1.88 -6.05
C LEU A 237 6.59 2.30 -6.82
N ALA A 238 5.42 2.22 -6.18
CA ALA A 238 4.13 2.50 -6.83
C ALA A 238 3.98 3.94 -7.37
N TYR A 239 4.79 4.88 -6.89
CA TYR A 239 4.74 6.30 -7.27
C TYR A 239 5.94 6.77 -8.09
N SER A 240 6.68 5.87 -8.73
CA SER A 240 7.87 6.18 -9.55
C SER A 240 7.64 7.23 -10.63
N GLU A 241 6.42 7.34 -11.16
CA GLU A 241 6.09 8.24 -12.26
C GLU A 241 5.35 9.52 -11.82
N ILE A 242 5.02 9.63 -10.53
CA ILE A 242 4.41 10.86 -10.00
C ILE A 242 5.45 11.59 -9.14
N TYR A 243 6.26 12.37 -9.82
CA TYR A 243 7.30 13.21 -9.23
C TYR A 243 7.23 14.63 -9.80
N PHE A 244 7.82 15.57 -9.11
CA PHE A 244 7.74 16.98 -9.48
C PHE A 244 9.16 17.58 -9.59
N ASP A 245 9.22 18.73 -10.24
CA ASP A 245 10.43 19.58 -10.31
C ASP A 245 11.65 18.84 -10.91
N ASP A 246 11.36 18.01 -11.96
CA ASP A 246 12.34 17.27 -12.77
C ASP A 246 13.31 16.38 -11.97
N ASN A 247 12.82 15.83 -10.83
CA ASN A 247 13.57 14.92 -9.98
C ASN A 247 12.98 13.51 -9.98
N PRO A 248 13.23 12.68 -11.03
CA PRO A 248 12.69 11.35 -11.15
C PRO A 248 13.26 10.40 -10.08
N PRO A 249 12.41 9.72 -9.30
CA PRO A 249 12.86 8.76 -8.30
C PRO A 249 13.61 7.58 -8.95
N PRO A 250 14.73 7.13 -8.38
CA PRO A 250 15.44 5.93 -8.82
C PRO A 250 14.73 4.66 -8.36
N SER A 251 15.09 3.52 -8.97
CA SER A 251 14.80 2.18 -8.46
C SER A 251 15.96 1.69 -7.58
N VAL A 252 15.65 0.97 -6.51
CA VAL A 252 16.71 0.30 -5.72
C VAL A 252 17.50 -0.70 -6.57
N LEU A 253 16.91 -1.24 -7.62
CA LEU A 253 17.55 -2.19 -8.53
C LEU A 253 18.64 -1.56 -9.43
N GLU A 254 18.73 -0.23 -9.47
CA GLU A 254 19.85 0.46 -10.14
C GLU A 254 21.18 0.28 -9.37
N VAL A 255 21.10 -0.07 -8.09
CA VAL A 255 22.30 -0.34 -7.27
C VAL A 255 22.89 -1.69 -7.65
N PRO A 256 24.18 -1.78 -8.01
CA PRO A 256 24.84 -3.04 -8.33
C PRO A 256 24.69 -4.08 -7.21
N GLY A 257 24.21 -5.26 -7.58
CA GLY A 257 23.99 -6.36 -6.65
C GLY A 257 22.74 -6.23 -5.75
N ALA A 258 21.92 -5.20 -5.91
CA ALA A 258 20.62 -5.10 -5.23
C ALA A 258 19.68 -6.23 -5.66
N ILE A 259 19.75 -6.66 -6.91
CA ILE A 259 18.93 -7.75 -7.48
C ILE A 259 19.07 -9.06 -6.69
N ASP A 260 20.19 -9.29 -6.00
CA ASP A 260 20.44 -10.53 -5.26
C ASP A 260 19.55 -10.69 -4.04
N ILE A 261 19.05 -9.58 -3.47
CA ILE A 261 18.33 -9.54 -2.18
C ILE A 261 17.01 -8.77 -2.23
N THR A 262 16.58 -8.31 -3.40
CA THR A 262 15.47 -7.36 -3.50
C THR A 262 14.31 -7.89 -4.33
N VAL A 263 13.09 -7.57 -3.89
CA VAL A 263 11.88 -7.56 -4.72
C VAL A 263 11.31 -6.15 -4.69
N GLU A 264 11.04 -5.58 -5.87
CA GLU A 264 10.43 -4.26 -6.03
C GLU A 264 9.06 -4.38 -6.67
N PHE A 265 8.07 -3.68 -6.09
CA PHE A 265 6.67 -3.70 -6.49
C PHE A 265 6.29 -2.40 -7.17
N THR A 266 5.67 -2.51 -8.33
CA THR A 266 5.22 -1.38 -9.15
C THR A 266 3.74 -1.50 -9.47
N SER A 267 3.07 -0.36 -9.67
CA SER A 267 1.63 -0.31 -9.92
C SER A 267 1.27 0.58 -11.10
N LEU A 268 0.46 0.07 -12.02
CA LEU A 268 -0.08 0.87 -13.11
C LEU A 268 -1.24 1.77 -12.65
N SER A 269 -1.75 1.54 -11.43
CA SER A 269 -2.87 2.31 -10.86
C SER A 269 -2.60 3.80 -10.77
N LYS A 270 -1.34 4.20 -10.56
CA LYS A 270 -0.94 5.59 -10.38
C LYS A 270 -0.38 6.18 -11.66
N THR A 271 0.49 5.42 -12.34
CA THR A 271 1.14 5.83 -13.57
C THR A 271 0.16 6.12 -14.72
N TYR A 272 -0.89 5.31 -14.85
CA TYR A 272 -1.84 5.39 -15.97
C TYR A 272 -3.29 5.57 -15.53
N ASN A 273 -3.55 6.01 -14.30
CA ASN A 273 -4.92 6.13 -13.77
C ASN A 273 -5.75 4.86 -13.95
N MET A 274 -5.19 3.71 -13.58
CA MET A 274 -5.81 2.39 -13.69
C MET A 274 -6.11 1.73 -12.34
N PRO A 275 -6.62 2.42 -11.29
CA PRO A 275 -6.75 1.83 -9.96
C PRO A 275 -7.75 0.68 -9.93
N GLY A 276 -8.87 0.78 -10.64
CA GLY A 276 -9.90 -0.26 -10.73
C GLY A 276 -9.52 -1.48 -11.56
N TRP A 277 -8.51 -1.36 -12.43
CA TRP A 277 -8.06 -2.43 -13.33
C TRP A 277 -7.27 -3.52 -12.62
N ARG A 278 -6.81 -3.24 -11.40
CA ARG A 278 -6.05 -4.17 -10.56
C ARG A 278 -4.81 -4.74 -11.27
N MET A 279 -3.95 -3.87 -11.79
CA MET A 279 -2.72 -4.27 -12.48
C MET A 279 -1.50 -3.64 -11.81
N GLY A 280 -0.57 -4.51 -11.44
CA GLY A 280 0.76 -4.20 -10.94
C GLY A 280 1.71 -5.33 -11.29
N PHE A 281 2.93 -5.27 -10.80
CA PHE A 281 3.91 -6.32 -10.96
C PHE A 281 5.01 -6.23 -9.90
N ALA A 282 5.70 -7.34 -9.69
CA ALA A 282 6.89 -7.43 -8.87
C ALA A 282 8.06 -7.89 -9.72
N VAL A 283 9.23 -7.33 -9.46
CA VAL A 283 10.48 -7.66 -10.15
C VAL A 283 11.62 -7.79 -9.14
N GLY A 284 12.66 -8.54 -9.49
CA GLY A 284 13.83 -8.65 -8.64
C GLY A 284 14.46 -10.03 -8.61
N ASN A 285 14.91 -10.44 -7.45
CA ASN A 285 15.57 -11.73 -7.23
C ASN A 285 14.73 -12.90 -7.75
N GLU A 286 15.31 -13.79 -8.55
CA GLU A 286 14.58 -14.88 -9.20
C GLU A 286 13.97 -15.90 -8.23
N GLN A 287 14.63 -16.16 -7.11
CA GLN A 287 14.12 -17.09 -6.10
C GLN A 287 12.90 -16.50 -5.36
N LEU A 288 12.96 -15.22 -4.99
CA LEU A 288 11.86 -14.51 -4.35
C LEU A 288 10.67 -14.33 -5.32
N ILE A 289 10.93 -13.97 -6.58
CA ILE A 289 9.92 -13.90 -7.63
C ILE A 289 9.31 -15.28 -7.90
N GLY A 290 10.13 -16.33 -7.92
CA GLY A 290 9.67 -17.72 -8.03
C GLY A 290 8.76 -18.14 -6.86
N ALA A 291 9.11 -17.76 -5.63
CA ALA A 291 8.30 -18.03 -4.45
C ALA A 291 6.95 -17.31 -4.52
N LEU A 292 6.93 -16.02 -4.90
CA LEU A 292 5.72 -15.25 -5.11
C LEU A 292 4.84 -15.87 -6.20
N ALA A 293 5.42 -16.22 -7.35
CA ALA A 293 4.70 -16.84 -8.46
C ALA A 293 4.09 -18.19 -8.05
N ARG A 294 4.80 -18.97 -7.20
CA ARG A 294 4.30 -20.23 -6.69
C ARG A 294 3.10 -20.04 -5.76
N VAL A 295 3.13 -19.13 -4.81
CA VAL A 295 1.98 -18.79 -3.96
C VAL A 295 0.80 -18.37 -4.82
N LYS A 296 1.00 -17.47 -5.76
CA LYS A 296 -0.04 -17.01 -6.69
C LYS A 296 -0.66 -18.15 -7.48
N SER A 297 0.12 -19.13 -7.92
CA SER A 297 -0.39 -20.26 -8.71
C SER A 297 -1.43 -21.13 -7.97
N TYR A 298 -1.47 -21.08 -6.63
CA TYR A 298 -2.49 -21.71 -5.81
C TYR A 298 -3.67 -20.81 -5.45
N LEU A 299 -3.50 -19.47 -5.55
CA LEU A 299 -4.50 -18.51 -5.11
C LEU A 299 -5.32 -17.91 -6.27
N ASP A 300 -4.72 -17.75 -7.46
CA ASP A 300 -5.39 -17.13 -8.58
C ASP A 300 -4.90 -17.69 -9.94
N TYR A 301 -5.62 -17.35 -10.99
CA TYR A 301 -5.24 -17.61 -12.39
C TYR A 301 -4.77 -16.34 -13.12
N GLY A 302 -4.35 -15.33 -12.35
CA GLY A 302 -3.92 -14.04 -12.87
C GLY A 302 -5.07 -13.10 -13.25
N ALA A 303 -4.72 -11.90 -13.68
CA ALA A 303 -5.69 -10.91 -14.13
C ALA A 303 -6.37 -11.35 -15.44
N PHE A 304 -7.58 -10.85 -15.66
CA PHE A 304 -8.31 -11.01 -16.91
C PHE A 304 -7.44 -10.63 -18.12
N THR A 305 -7.32 -11.53 -19.11
CA THR A 305 -6.36 -11.37 -20.21
C THR A 305 -6.47 -10.03 -20.95
N PRO A 306 -7.65 -9.49 -21.26
CA PRO A 306 -7.77 -8.17 -21.88
C PRO A 306 -7.10 -7.04 -21.07
N ILE A 307 -7.18 -7.09 -19.75
CA ILE A 307 -6.51 -6.11 -18.88
C ILE A 307 -5.00 -6.25 -19.01
N GLN A 308 -4.46 -7.46 -19.05
CA GLN A 308 -3.02 -7.72 -19.22
C GLN A 308 -2.50 -7.21 -20.57
N VAL A 309 -3.27 -7.40 -21.65
CA VAL A 309 -2.92 -6.90 -22.99
C VAL A 309 -2.94 -5.36 -23.02
N ALA A 310 -3.96 -4.74 -22.40
CA ALA A 310 -4.04 -3.29 -22.31
C ALA A 310 -2.90 -2.72 -21.43
N ALA A 311 -2.52 -3.41 -20.35
CA ALA A 311 -1.36 -3.04 -19.53
C ALA A 311 -0.03 -3.13 -20.30
N ALA A 312 0.14 -4.15 -21.14
CA ALA A 312 1.31 -4.23 -22.02
C ALA A 312 1.31 -3.08 -23.04
N ALA A 313 0.15 -2.69 -23.57
CA ALA A 313 0.03 -1.52 -24.44
C ALA A 313 0.34 -0.21 -23.72
N ALA A 314 -0.08 -0.06 -22.45
CA ALA A 314 0.28 1.09 -21.63
C ALA A 314 1.79 1.23 -21.44
N LEU A 315 2.47 0.13 -21.12
CA LEU A 315 3.92 0.13 -20.89
C LEU A 315 4.74 0.35 -22.14
N ASN A 316 4.30 -0.15 -23.30
CA ASN A 316 5.03 -0.07 -24.58
C ASN A 316 4.58 1.09 -25.46
N GLY A 317 3.44 1.70 -25.20
CA GLY A 317 2.86 2.79 -25.98
C GLY A 317 3.46 4.16 -25.68
N PRO A 318 2.87 5.22 -26.25
CA PRO A 318 3.25 6.60 -25.99
C PRO A 318 3.17 6.92 -24.49
N GLN A 319 4.14 7.69 -23.98
CA GLN A 319 4.21 8.05 -22.56
C GLN A 319 3.80 9.50 -22.28
N ASP A 320 3.36 10.24 -23.28
CA ASP A 320 2.87 11.63 -23.15
C ASP A 320 1.77 11.74 -22.09
N CYS A 321 0.91 10.73 -22.01
CA CYS A 321 -0.15 10.67 -21.00
C CYS A 321 0.38 10.64 -19.55
N VAL A 322 1.54 10.04 -19.31
CA VAL A 322 2.17 10.03 -17.99
C VAL A 322 2.65 11.43 -17.61
N GLU A 323 3.17 12.17 -18.56
CA GLU A 323 3.59 13.55 -18.36
C GLU A 323 2.41 14.49 -18.14
N GLU A 324 1.31 14.28 -18.86
CA GLU A 324 0.05 15.03 -18.65
C GLU A 324 -0.52 14.79 -17.25
N ILE A 325 -0.53 13.54 -16.79
CA ILE A 325 -0.94 13.16 -15.42
C ILE A 325 -0.04 13.86 -14.40
N ARG A 326 1.28 13.84 -14.60
CA ARG A 326 2.26 14.49 -13.71
C ARG A 326 2.05 16.01 -13.66
N ARG A 327 1.84 16.66 -14.80
CA ARG A 327 1.54 18.10 -14.87
C ARG A 327 0.26 18.45 -14.12
N THR A 328 -0.77 17.63 -14.23
CA THR A 328 -2.03 17.83 -13.50
C THR A 328 -1.81 17.74 -11.99
N TYR A 329 -1.10 16.72 -11.50
CA TYR A 329 -0.81 16.61 -10.06
C TYR A 329 0.11 17.74 -9.57
N LYS A 330 1.06 18.21 -10.39
CA LYS A 330 1.90 19.36 -10.07
C LYS A 330 1.05 20.63 -9.90
N SER A 331 0.15 20.92 -10.82
CA SER A 331 -0.78 22.07 -10.75
C SER A 331 -1.62 22.02 -9.47
N ARG A 332 -2.15 20.86 -9.13
CA ARG A 332 -2.94 20.65 -7.90
C ARG A 332 -2.11 20.80 -6.64
N ARG A 333 -0.85 20.29 -6.63
CA ARG A 333 0.11 20.47 -5.55
C ARG A 333 0.34 21.95 -5.29
N ASP A 334 0.69 22.68 -6.34
CA ASP A 334 1.03 24.09 -6.24
C ASP A 334 -0.18 24.90 -5.76
N CYS A 335 -1.38 24.61 -6.28
CA CYS A 335 -2.64 25.19 -5.81
C CYS A 335 -2.94 24.86 -4.34
N LEU A 336 -2.70 23.62 -3.90
CA LEU A 336 -2.90 23.20 -2.52
C LEU A 336 -1.97 23.98 -1.58
N VAL A 337 -0.67 23.96 -1.86
CA VAL A 337 0.36 24.62 -1.03
C VAL A 337 0.05 26.11 -0.89
N GLU A 338 -0.25 26.79 -1.99
CA GLU A 338 -0.56 28.21 -1.97
C GLU A 338 -1.86 28.52 -1.21
N SER A 339 -2.95 27.84 -1.55
CA SER A 339 -4.28 28.18 -1.02
C SER A 339 -4.44 27.81 0.45
N PHE A 340 -3.89 26.66 0.88
CA PHE A 340 -3.92 26.21 2.28
C PHE A 340 -2.97 27.03 3.15
N GLY A 341 -1.78 27.42 2.61
CA GLY A 341 -0.88 28.34 3.30
C GLY A 341 -1.54 29.69 3.61
N ARG A 342 -2.26 30.27 2.64
CA ARG A 342 -3.05 31.50 2.83
C ARG A 342 -4.25 31.32 3.78
N ALA A 343 -4.69 30.08 3.97
CA ALA A 343 -5.77 29.77 4.90
C ALA A 343 -5.28 29.59 6.34
N GLY A 344 -3.96 29.63 6.61
CA GLY A 344 -3.37 29.36 7.92
C GLY A 344 -3.12 27.87 8.20
N PHE A 345 -3.15 27.04 7.15
CA PHE A 345 -2.78 25.63 7.20
C PHE A 345 -1.57 25.39 6.29
N PRO A 346 -0.33 25.62 6.77
CA PRO A 346 0.85 25.45 5.94
C PRO A 346 1.05 23.98 5.54
N VAL A 347 1.19 23.75 4.23
CA VAL A 347 1.41 22.45 3.64
C VAL A 347 2.84 22.39 3.10
N PRO A 348 3.70 21.51 3.61
CA PRO A 348 4.99 21.24 2.98
C PRO A 348 4.79 20.77 1.55
N ALA A 349 5.49 21.38 0.59
CA ALA A 349 5.37 20.98 -0.82
C ALA A 349 5.92 19.57 -1.02
N PRO A 350 5.09 18.58 -1.41
CA PRO A 350 5.60 17.23 -1.64
C PRO A 350 6.45 17.17 -2.92
N PRO A 351 7.62 16.51 -2.89
CA PRO A 351 8.46 16.35 -4.07
C PRO A 351 7.91 15.31 -5.06
N ALA A 352 7.06 14.42 -4.59
CA ALA A 352 6.49 13.32 -5.37
C ALA A 352 5.14 12.87 -4.79
N THR A 353 4.54 11.87 -5.38
CA THR A 353 3.27 11.25 -5.05
C THR A 353 2.04 12.12 -5.35
N MET A 354 0.88 11.59 -5.10
CA MET A 354 -0.39 12.31 -5.15
C MET A 354 -0.88 12.72 -3.76
N PHE A 355 0.05 12.90 -2.80
CA PHE A 355 -0.24 13.21 -1.41
C PHE A 355 0.62 14.35 -0.89
N ALA A 356 0.06 15.09 0.07
CA ALA A 356 0.81 15.98 0.95
C ALA A 356 0.68 15.48 2.39
N TRP A 357 1.78 15.47 3.13
CA TRP A 357 1.84 15.11 4.54
C TRP A 357 1.92 16.37 5.38
N CYS A 358 0.85 16.68 6.07
CA CYS A 358 0.62 17.99 6.64
C CYS A 358 0.60 17.93 8.16
N PRO A 359 1.45 18.68 8.87
CA PRO A 359 1.33 18.81 10.32
C PRO A 359 -0.01 19.47 10.67
N ILE A 360 -0.65 18.99 11.72
CA ILE A 360 -1.85 19.62 12.26
C ILE A 360 -1.46 21.00 12.81
N PRO A 361 -2.20 22.09 12.49
CA PRO A 361 -1.92 23.42 13.02
C PRO A 361 -1.87 23.42 14.56
N GLU A 362 -0.88 24.13 15.14
CA GLU A 362 -0.59 24.10 16.59
C GLU A 362 -1.81 24.24 17.50
N PRO A 363 -2.79 25.14 17.27
CA PRO A 363 -3.96 25.25 18.16
C PRO A 363 -4.81 23.97 18.22
N PHE A 364 -4.72 23.08 17.21
CA PHE A 364 -5.51 21.87 17.10
C PHE A 364 -4.70 20.57 17.32
N ARG A 365 -3.40 20.69 17.51
CA ARG A 365 -2.49 19.54 17.61
C ARG A 365 -2.81 18.61 18.78
N ALA A 366 -3.22 19.20 19.91
CA ALA A 366 -3.59 18.44 21.11
C ALA A 366 -4.83 17.54 20.93
N LEU A 367 -5.66 17.78 19.90
CA LEU A 367 -6.82 16.94 19.60
C LEU A 367 -6.45 15.59 19.03
N GLY A 368 -5.27 15.49 18.42
CA GLY A 368 -4.87 14.32 17.66
C GLY A 368 -5.46 14.26 16.25
N SER A 369 -4.87 13.40 15.42
CA SER A 369 -5.15 13.36 13.97
C SER A 369 -6.57 12.88 13.63
N VAL A 370 -7.13 11.97 14.43
CA VAL A 370 -8.49 11.43 14.21
C VAL A 370 -9.54 12.48 14.49
N GLU A 371 -9.50 13.13 15.67
CA GLU A 371 -10.50 14.15 16.04
C GLU A 371 -10.37 15.39 15.15
N PHE A 372 -9.16 15.80 14.81
CA PHE A 372 -8.97 16.89 13.85
C PHE A 372 -9.59 16.58 12.48
N SER A 373 -9.43 15.34 11.97
CA SER A 373 -10.05 14.92 10.71
C SER A 373 -11.59 14.91 10.79
N LYS A 374 -12.16 14.52 11.93
CA LYS A 374 -13.62 14.56 12.15
C LYS A 374 -14.15 15.99 12.15
N LEU A 375 -13.46 16.89 12.86
CA LEU A 375 -13.83 18.31 12.91
C LEU A 375 -13.79 18.98 11.53
N LEU A 376 -12.81 18.63 10.69
CA LEU A 376 -12.76 19.13 9.32
C LEU A 376 -13.97 18.69 8.49
N ILE A 377 -14.47 17.47 8.68
CA ILE A 377 -15.71 17.02 8.03
C ILE A 377 -16.91 17.78 8.55
N GLU A 378 -17.05 17.94 9.88
CA GLU A 378 -18.23 18.50 10.53
C GLU A 378 -18.34 20.03 10.38
N LYS A 379 -17.20 20.72 10.35
CA LYS A 379 -17.14 22.20 10.42
C LYS A 379 -16.64 22.88 9.15
N ALA A 380 -15.99 22.12 8.28
CA ALA A 380 -15.42 22.66 7.04
C ALA A 380 -15.88 21.93 5.78
N ASP A 381 -16.66 20.86 5.90
CA ASP A 381 -17.04 19.97 4.77
C ASP A 381 -15.83 19.43 4.00
N VAL A 382 -14.70 19.21 4.68
CA VAL A 382 -13.47 18.70 4.07
C VAL A 382 -13.05 17.40 4.76
N ALA A 383 -12.84 16.36 3.98
CA ALA A 383 -12.32 15.09 4.48
C ALA A 383 -10.81 14.98 4.18
N VAL A 384 -10.02 14.58 5.20
CA VAL A 384 -8.60 14.25 5.10
C VAL A 384 -8.35 12.89 5.76
N SER A 385 -7.19 12.27 5.52
CA SER A 385 -6.82 11.02 6.20
C SER A 385 -6.05 11.32 7.49
N PRO A 386 -6.49 10.81 8.66
CA PRO A 386 -5.74 10.97 9.90
C PRO A 386 -4.41 10.22 9.82
N GLY A 387 -3.35 10.84 10.33
CA GLY A 387 -2.00 10.29 10.29
C GLY A 387 -1.83 9.01 11.10
N LEU A 388 -2.55 8.88 12.22
CA LEU A 388 -2.59 7.66 13.04
C LEU A 388 -2.98 6.42 12.22
N GLY A 389 -3.75 6.59 11.13
CA GLY A 389 -4.12 5.50 10.22
C GLY A 389 -2.95 4.89 9.43
N PHE A 390 -1.77 5.50 9.52
CA PHE A 390 -0.53 5.03 8.87
C PHE A 390 0.54 4.57 9.87
N GLY A 391 0.21 4.52 11.16
CA GLY A 391 1.08 4.14 12.25
C GLY A 391 1.17 5.22 13.33
N GLU A 392 1.68 4.85 14.50
CA GLU A 392 1.71 5.71 15.69
C GLU A 392 2.53 7.00 15.49
N TYR A 393 3.63 6.93 14.72
CA TYR A 393 4.45 8.11 14.38
C TYR A 393 3.80 9.01 13.32
N GLY A 394 2.64 8.61 12.79
CA GLY A 394 1.79 9.48 11.98
C GLY A 394 0.92 10.42 12.82
N GLU A 395 0.88 10.24 14.16
CA GLU A 395 0.11 11.14 15.02
C GLU A 395 0.66 12.58 14.97
N GLY A 396 -0.24 13.55 15.01
CA GLY A 396 0.10 14.97 14.82
C GLY A 396 0.12 15.43 13.35
N PHE A 397 -0.18 14.53 12.41
CA PHE A 397 -0.25 14.81 10.97
C PHE A 397 -1.58 14.38 10.36
N VAL A 398 -1.88 14.93 9.19
CA VAL A 398 -2.92 14.42 8.28
C VAL A 398 -2.36 14.29 6.87
N ARG A 399 -2.85 13.30 6.12
CA ARG A 399 -2.53 13.15 4.71
C ARG A 399 -3.63 13.78 3.87
N ILE A 400 -3.24 14.65 2.94
CA ILE A 400 -4.13 15.30 1.96
C ILE A 400 -3.83 14.70 0.58
N ALA A 401 -4.86 14.27 -0.14
CA ALA A 401 -4.73 13.73 -1.49
C ALA A 401 -5.02 14.81 -2.55
N LEU A 402 -4.25 14.80 -3.64
CA LEU A 402 -4.35 15.73 -4.77
C LEU A 402 -5.37 15.23 -5.82
N VAL A 403 -6.50 14.70 -5.37
CA VAL A 403 -7.51 14.03 -6.24
C VAL A 403 -8.70 14.90 -6.59
N GLU A 404 -8.69 16.16 -6.17
CA GLU A 404 -9.70 17.14 -6.52
C GLU A 404 -9.10 18.20 -7.47
N ASN A 405 -9.94 18.83 -8.28
CA ASN A 405 -9.50 19.93 -9.13
C ASN A 405 -9.18 21.20 -8.31
N GLU A 406 -8.47 22.15 -8.92
CA GLU A 406 -7.99 23.35 -8.26
C GLU A 406 -9.12 24.24 -7.71
N HIS A 407 -10.33 24.21 -8.32
CA HIS A 407 -11.48 24.95 -7.81
C HIS A 407 -11.96 24.37 -6.48
N ARG A 408 -12.04 23.04 -6.37
CA ARG A 408 -12.41 22.34 -5.15
C ARG A 408 -11.34 22.48 -4.07
N ILE A 409 -10.05 22.43 -4.44
CA ILE A 409 -8.93 22.67 -3.52
C ILE A 409 -9.04 24.09 -2.92
N ARG A 410 -9.27 25.12 -3.75
CA ARG A 410 -9.47 26.49 -3.24
C ARG A 410 -10.73 26.65 -2.41
N GLN A 411 -11.80 25.91 -2.73
CA GLN A 411 -13.03 25.87 -1.91
C GLN A 411 -12.73 25.27 -0.54
N ALA A 412 -12.04 24.12 -0.48
CA ALA A 412 -11.61 23.50 0.77
C ALA A 412 -10.76 24.46 1.62
N ALA A 413 -9.80 25.16 1.00
CA ALA A 413 -8.98 26.15 1.68
C ALA A 413 -9.81 27.29 2.32
N ARG A 414 -10.85 27.78 1.62
CA ARG A 414 -11.76 28.82 2.17
C ARG A 414 -12.57 28.28 3.37
N SER A 415 -13.06 27.05 3.29
CA SER A 415 -13.78 26.41 4.38
C SER A 415 -12.88 26.19 5.60
N ILE A 416 -11.66 25.67 5.37
CA ILE A 416 -10.66 25.46 6.43
C ILE A 416 -10.26 26.81 7.06
N LYS A 417 -10.09 27.88 6.30
CA LYS A 417 -9.79 29.22 6.83
C LYS A 417 -10.84 29.67 7.83
N LYS A 418 -12.13 29.49 7.50
CA LYS A 418 -13.25 29.84 8.40
C LYS A 418 -13.24 28.98 9.67
N PHE A 419 -12.92 27.70 9.53
CA PHE A 419 -12.80 26.78 10.67
C PHE A 419 -11.64 27.16 11.59
N LEU A 420 -10.44 27.37 11.04
CA LEU A 420 -9.25 27.72 11.84
C LEU A 420 -9.33 29.09 12.53
N ALA A 421 -10.18 30.00 12.05
CA ALA A 421 -10.46 31.27 12.70
C ALA A 421 -11.33 31.13 13.97
N GLN A 422 -11.94 29.95 14.20
CA GLN A 422 -12.70 29.67 15.43
C GLN A 422 -11.68 29.17 16.48
N SER A 423 -11.65 29.81 17.66
CA SER A 423 -10.76 29.39 18.74
C SER A 423 -11.08 27.94 19.19
N PRO A 424 -10.07 27.06 19.41
CA PRO A 424 -10.30 25.76 20.00
C PRO A 424 -11.06 25.81 21.34
N GLU A 425 -10.88 26.85 22.11
CA GLU A 425 -11.54 27.08 23.40
C GLU A 425 -13.07 27.22 23.27
N THR A 426 -13.54 27.77 22.15
CA THR A 426 -14.99 27.84 21.87
C THR A 426 -15.60 26.50 21.49
N MET A 427 -14.74 25.49 21.18
CA MET A 427 -15.13 24.15 20.78
C MET A 427 -15.15 23.16 21.97
N HIS A 428 -14.49 23.46 23.09
CA HIS A 428 -14.46 22.60 24.27
C HIS A 428 -15.83 22.30 24.89
N ASN A 429 -16.83 23.07 24.59
CA ASN A 429 -18.21 22.81 25.06
C ASN A 429 -18.96 21.72 24.27
N VAL A 430 -18.32 21.10 23.28
CA VAL A 430 -18.96 20.13 22.35
C VAL A 430 -18.35 18.73 22.42
N ILE A 431 -17.17 18.57 23.01
CA ILE A 431 -16.47 17.26 23.04
C ILE A 431 -16.02 16.98 24.49
N PRO A 432 -16.55 15.93 25.16
CA PRO A 432 -15.96 15.47 26.43
C PRO A 432 -14.59 14.86 26.09
N ILE A 433 -13.53 15.42 26.66
CA ILE A 433 -12.19 14.83 26.61
C ILE A 433 -12.28 13.44 27.26
N PRO A 434 -11.95 12.33 26.58
CA PRO A 434 -11.81 11.05 27.25
C PRO A 434 -10.69 11.20 28.28
N GLN A 435 -11.04 11.11 29.57
CA GLN A 435 -10.03 10.98 30.61
C GLN A 435 -9.12 9.80 30.27
N LYS A 436 -7.80 10.03 30.21
CA LYS A 436 -6.80 8.97 30.09
C LYS A 436 -7.14 7.88 31.10
N ALA A 437 -7.54 6.71 30.61
CA ALA A 437 -7.57 5.52 31.43
C ALA A 437 -6.12 5.29 31.90
N SER A 438 -5.89 5.56 33.17
CA SER A 438 -4.67 5.19 33.86
C SER A 438 -4.60 3.66 33.86
N ARG A 439 -3.73 3.07 32.99
CA ARG A 439 -3.01 1.82 33.30
C ARG A 439 -1.88 1.60 32.32
#